data_0d06a6c3e13359550a6f192f47ef531b
#
_entry.id   0d06a6c3e13359550a6f192f47ef531b
#
_cell.length_a   1.000
_cell.length_b   1.000
_cell.length_c   1.000
_cell.angle_alpha   90.00
_cell.angle_beta   90.00
_cell.angle_gamma   90.00
#
_symmetry.space_group_name_H-M   'P 1'
#
loop_
_entity.id
_entity.type
_entity.pdbx_description
1 polymer ?
#
loop_
_entity_poly.entity_id
_entity_poly.type
_entity_poly.pdbx_seq_one_letter_code
_entity_poly.pdbx_strand_id
1 'polypeptide(L)'
;MTLAQPPVLSDLAQALCAALVLLVPLAGAGLALMNSGLGRSRSAAHAMLAPIAVTAVAVLVYCVCGWSWQSFPGRPAHAFELAGKSWNWIAAEPFFLRGLALDSSPAALAAWLQMFSVALAATIPLGAGSERWRLGASCASTAILAGWTYPLFAHWVWGGGWLAQLGLLDAGGAGTVQAVGGLTALAIAWILGPRQGKYDSGGMPAAYPGHNAVLVLFACFLTWLGWIGLNGAGSLLLAGGAAASITRVAINTTLSAAAGVLSVAALTRVRFGRPDASLCANGWTGGLVAGSAACAWIAPAAAAVIGAIAGVLITCSVEWLDTRWRVDDPAGSISVHAAGGLWGLLALAIFAPVPRQSPWLGQLAGVATLLVFVLPMTYVLNWLLNRFYPQRVSADGEAHGLDLYELGAGAYPEFVTRRDDFRPR
;
A
#
# COMPACT_ATOMS: atom_id res chain seq x y z
N MET A 1 -8.73 -17.55 25.52
CA MET A 1 -8.83 -17.32 24.05
C MET A 1 -7.76 -18.17 23.40
N THR A 2 -8.13 -19.19 22.63
CA THR A 2 -7.17 -19.98 21.87
C THR A 2 -6.44 -19.08 20.88
N LEU A 3 -5.11 -19.16 20.87
CA LEU A 3 -4.29 -18.58 19.80
C LEU A 3 -4.95 -18.90 18.45
N ALA A 4 -5.02 -17.93 17.54
CA ALA A 4 -5.58 -18.17 16.23
C ALA A 4 -4.89 -19.39 15.61
N GLN A 5 -5.63 -20.47 15.40
CA GLN A 5 -5.07 -21.66 14.77
C GLN A 5 -4.88 -21.39 13.28
N PRO A 6 -3.80 -21.91 12.67
CA PRO A 6 -3.62 -21.81 11.24
C PRO A 6 -4.81 -22.42 10.50
N PRO A 7 -5.25 -21.82 9.36
CA PRO A 7 -6.33 -22.39 8.57
C PRO A 7 -5.93 -23.77 8.02
N VAL A 8 -6.87 -24.71 8.01
CA VAL A 8 -6.72 -26.00 7.32
C VAL A 8 -7.27 -25.81 5.91
N LEU A 9 -6.40 -25.88 4.91
CA LEU A 9 -6.79 -25.78 3.50
C LEU A 9 -6.73 -27.15 2.83
N SER A 10 -7.77 -27.47 2.04
CA SER A 10 -7.71 -28.62 1.14
C SER A 10 -6.70 -28.38 0.00
N ASP A 11 -6.24 -29.43 -0.67
CA ASP A 11 -5.29 -29.33 -1.79
C ASP A 11 -5.79 -28.40 -2.89
N LEU A 12 -7.09 -28.44 -3.20
CA LEU A 12 -7.71 -27.53 -4.15
C LEU A 12 -7.65 -26.07 -3.66
N ALA A 13 -7.88 -25.82 -2.38
CA ALA A 13 -7.80 -24.48 -1.82
C ALA A 13 -6.35 -23.96 -1.78
N GLN A 14 -5.36 -24.82 -1.55
CA GLN A 14 -3.94 -24.50 -1.63
C GLN A 14 -3.55 -24.13 -3.07
N ALA A 15 -3.94 -24.91 -4.07
CA ALA A 15 -3.70 -24.64 -5.48
C ALA A 15 -4.36 -23.31 -5.93
N LEU A 16 -5.61 -23.08 -5.51
CA LEU A 16 -6.32 -21.83 -5.78
C LEU A 16 -5.62 -20.63 -5.10
N CYS A 17 -5.18 -20.78 -3.86
CA CYS A 17 -4.43 -19.76 -3.15
C CYS A 17 -3.13 -19.42 -3.88
N ALA A 18 -2.36 -20.40 -4.31
CA ALA A 18 -1.15 -20.19 -5.11
C ALA A 18 -1.44 -19.43 -6.41
N ALA A 19 -2.50 -19.79 -7.13
CA ALA A 19 -2.92 -19.09 -8.34
C ALA A 19 -3.31 -17.63 -8.07
N LEU A 20 -3.97 -17.35 -6.93
CA LEU A 20 -4.32 -15.99 -6.52
C LEU A 20 -3.08 -15.17 -6.14
N VAL A 21 -2.10 -15.77 -5.45
CA VAL A 21 -0.82 -15.10 -5.11
C VAL A 21 -0.07 -14.69 -6.37
N LEU A 22 -0.10 -15.48 -7.46
CA LEU A 22 0.52 -15.13 -8.75
C LEU A 22 -0.09 -13.87 -9.40
N LEU A 23 -1.31 -13.47 -9.05
CA LEU A 23 -1.92 -12.25 -9.56
C LEU A 23 -1.46 -10.99 -8.80
N VAL A 24 -1.00 -11.12 -7.55
CA VAL A 24 -0.67 -9.97 -6.68
C VAL A 24 0.35 -9.00 -7.31
N PRO A 25 1.40 -9.45 -8.02
CA PRO A 25 2.34 -8.55 -8.70
C PRO A 25 1.68 -7.57 -9.68
N LEU A 26 0.51 -7.90 -10.24
CA LEU A 26 -0.25 -6.99 -11.12
C LEU A 26 -0.72 -5.73 -10.39
N ALA A 27 -0.97 -5.81 -9.07
CA ALA A 27 -1.28 -4.62 -8.26
C ALA A 27 -0.10 -3.64 -8.24
N GLY A 28 1.12 -4.15 -8.00
CA GLY A 28 2.35 -3.34 -8.04
C GLY A 28 2.63 -2.76 -9.44
N ALA A 29 2.45 -3.56 -10.49
CA ALA A 29 2.59 -3.10 -11.87
C ALA A 29 1.57 -2.00 -12.21
N GLY A 30 0.33 -2.13 -11.75
CA GLY A 30 -0.69 -1.10 -11.90
C GLY A 30 -0.31 0.19 -11.20
N LEU A 31 0.14 0.13 -9.93
CA LEU A 31 0.61 1.34 -9.22
C LEU A 31 1.83 1.97 -9.90
N ALA A 32 2.76 1.18 -10.43
CA ALA A 32 3.91 1.68 -11.19
C ALA A 32 3.49 2.49 -12.42
N LEU A 33 2.56 1.94 -13.23
CA LEU A 33 2.02 2.63 -14.40
C LEU A 33 1.22 3.88 -14.01
N MET A 34 0.43 3.82 -12.93
CA MET A 34 -0.32 4.96 -12.42
C MET A 34 0.63 6.09 -11.99
N ASN A 35 1.66 5.78 -11.20
CA ASN A 35 2.67 6.73 -10.76
C ASN A 35 3.42 7.34 -11.95
N SER A 36 3.78 6.52 -12.96
CA SER A 36 4.42 7.01 -14.18
C SER A 36 3.50 8.00 -14.92
N GLY A 37 2.25 7.61 -15.18
CA GLY A 37 1.30 8.46 -15.92
C GLY A 37 0.91 9.75 -15.21
N LEU A 38 0.82 9.73 -13.86
CA LEU A 38 0.53 10.91 -13.03
C LEU A 38 1.74 11.84 -12.85
N GLY A 39 2.96 11.35 -13.03
CA GLY A 39 4.18 12.14 -13.02
C GLY A 39 4.40 12.90 -14.34
N ARG A 40 5.48 13.66 -14.40
CA ARG A 40 5.93 14.35 -15.64
C ARG A 40 6.76 13.40 -16.49
N SER A 41 6.68 13.53 -17.82
CA SER A 41 7.36 12.66 -18.81
C SER A 41 8.87 12.54 -18.60
N ARG A 42 9.52 13.58 -18.09
CA ARG A 42 10.96 13.62 -17.81
C ARG A 42 11.43 12.75 -16.63
N SER A 43 10.51 12.09 -15.96
CA SER A 43 10.79 11.14 -14.89
C SER A 43 10.03 9.81 -15.07
N ALA A 44 9.53 9.53 -16.28
CA ALA A 44 8.67 8.38 -16.55
C ALA A 44 9.43 7.05 -16.50
N ALA A 45 10.66 6.97 -17.03
CA ALA A 45 11.49 5.78 -16.96
C ALA A 45 11.90 5.49 -15.50
N HIS A 46 12.29 6.52 -14.75
CA HIS A 46 12.60 6.40 -13.32
C HIS A 46 11.38 5.91 -12.53
N ALA A 47 10.18 6.45 -12.81
CA ALA A 47 8.94 6.03 -12.17
C ALA A 47 8.56 4.56 -12.46
N MET A 48 9.10 3.96 -13.52
CA MET A 48 8.93 2.53 -13.84
C MET A 48 10.06 1.66 -13.27
N LEU A 49 11.30 2.17 -13.21
CA LEU A 49 12.43 1.42 -12.65
C LEU A 49 12.35 1.34 -11.12
N ALA A 50 11.96 2.43 -10.45
CA ALA A 50 11.90 2.48 -8.99
C ALA A 50 11.00 1.38 -8.37
N PRO A 51 9.77 1.12 -8.86
CA PRO A 51 8.95 -0.01 -8.40
C PRO A 51 9.62 -1.37 -8.55
N ILE A 52 10.37 -1.61 -9.63
CA ILE A 52 11.12 -2.86 -9.84
C ILE A 52 12.21 -2.98 -8.80
N ALA A 53 13.00 -1.92 -8.59
CA ALA A 53 14.10 -1.89 -7.63
C ALA A 53 13.60 -2.08 -6.18
N VAL A 54 12.55 -1.33 -5.77
CA VAL A 54 12.01 -1.48 -4.42
C VAL A 54 11.33 -2.83 -4.20
N THR A 55 10.69 -3.42 -5.23
CA THR A 55 10.16 -4.77 -5.15
C THR A 55 11.27 -5.79 -4.89
N ALA A 56 12.38 -5.68 -5.64
CA ALA A 56 13.53 -6.57 -5.46
C ALA A 56 14.12 -6.45 -4.05
N VAL A 57 14.32 -5.22 -3.56
CA VAL A 57 14.81 -4.97 -2.19
C VAL A 57 13.83 -5.50 -1.15
N ALA A 58 12.53 -5.22 -1.30
CA ALA A 58 11.50 -5.65 -0.36
C ALA A 58 11.47 -7.18 -0.21
N VAL A 59 11.44 -7.90 -1.34
CA VAL A 59 11.42 -9.38 -1.36
C VAL A 59 12.68 -9.95 -0.71
N LEU A 60 13.85 -9.44 -1.08
CA LEU A 60 15.13 -9.94 -0.53
C LEU A 60 15.22 -9.67 0.97
N VAL A 61 14.95 -8.45 1.43
CA VAL A 61 15.04 -8.11 2.85
C VAL A 61 14.00 -8.86 3.67
N TYR A 62 12.78 -9.00 3.13
CA TYR A 62 11.74 -9.79 3.79
C TYR A 62 12.13 -11.26 3.93
N CYS A 63 12.75 -11.86 2.91
CA CYS A 63 13.29 -13.21 2.96
C CYS A 63 14.40 -13.34 4.00
N VAL A 64 15.30 -12.35 4.09
CA VAL A 64 16.43 -12.36 5.05
C VAL A 64 15.92 -12.28 6.50
N CYS A 65 15.07 -11.30 6.83
CA CYS A 65 14.68 -11.02 8.20
C CYS A 65 13.17 -10.71 8.42
N GLY A 66 12.45 -10.21 7.40
CA GLY A 66 11.08 -9.79 7.58
C GLY A 66 10.15 -10.92 8.05
N TRP A 67 10.28 -12.11 7.47
CA TRP A 67 9.52 -13.29 7.91
C TRP A 67 9.83 -13.66 9.35
N SER A 68 11.08 -13.47 9.78
CA SER A 68 11.53 -13.81 11.15
C SER A 68 10.80 -13.01 12.22
N TRP A 69 10.44 -11.77 11.90
CA TRP A 69 9.67 -10.87 12.79
C TRP A 69 8.16 -11.00 12.63
N GLN A 70 7.68 -11.39 11.45
CA GLN A 70 6.25 -11.52 11.15
C GLN A 70 5.69 -12.88 11.48
N SER A 71 6.22 -13.94 10.86
CA SER A 71 5.77 -15.32 10.96
C SER A 71 4.28 -15.55 10.66
N PHE A 72 3.72 -16.65 11.15
CA PHE A 72 2.36 -17.10 10.94
C PHE A 72 1.77 -17.63 12.26
N PRO A 73 0.43 -17.61 12.48
CA PRO A 73 -0.19 -18.10 13.72
C PRO A 73 0.24 -19.53 14.08
N GLY A 74 0.51 -19.74 15.38
CA GLY A 74 0.93 -21.04 15.91
C GLY A 74 2.41 -21.35 15.83
N ARG A 75 3.23 -20.42 15.28
CA ARG A 75 4.68 -20.53 15.21
C ARG A 75 5.37 -19.79 16.37
N PRO A 76 6.70 -20.00 16.60
CA PRO A 76 7.42 -19.38 17.70
C PRO A 76 7.33 -17.85 17.72
N ALA A 77 7.11 -17.31 18.91
CA ALA A 77 7.03 -15.88 19.11
C ALA A 77 7.40 -15.50 20.56
N HIS A 78 7.86 -14.26 20.74
CA HIS A 78 8.07 -13.67 22.06
C HIS A 78 6.79 -13.02 22.56
N ALA A 79 6.38 -13.38 23.76
CA ALA A 79 5.22 -12.83 24.42
C ALA A 79 5.60 -12.23 25.79
N PHE A 80 4.79 -11.32 26.28
CA PHE A 80 4.87 -10.79 27.64
C PHE A 80 3.55 -10.98 28.39
N GLU A 81 3.63 -11.13 29.69
CA GLU A 81 2.46 -11.28 30.55
C GLU A 81 2.02 -9.92 31.08
N LEU A 82 0.73 -9.58 30.86
CA LEU A 82 0.12 -8.36 31.36
C LEU A 82 -1.32 -8.64 31.76
N ALA A 83 -1.69 -8.28 32.99
CA ALA A 83 -3.03 -8.49 33.54
C ALA A 83 -3.52 -9.96 33.45
N GLY A 84 -2.63 -10.92 33.69
CA GLY A 84 -2.91 -12.35 33.65
C GLY A 84 -3.17 -12.90 32.25
N LYS A 85 -2.81 -12.16 31.20
CA LYS A 85 -2.92 -12.57 29.81
C LYS A 85 -1.56 -12.46 29.11
N SER A 86 -1.22 -13.48 28.33
CA SER A 86 -0.02 -13.48 27.47
C SER A 86 -0.29 -12.72 26.18
N TRP A 87 0.56 -11.74 25.90
CA TRP A 87 0.47 -10.88 24.72
C TRP A 87 1.63 -11.18 23.79
N ASN A 88 1.33 -11.68 22.60
CA ASN A 88 2.31 -11.98 21.59
C ASN A 88 2.78 -10.69 20.88
N TRP A 89 4.08 -10.39 20.99
CA TRP A 89 4.65 -9.11 20.58
C TRP A 89 5.42 -9.16 19.26
N ILE A 90 6.27 -10.17 19.05
CA ILE A 90 7.10 -10.32 17.86
C ILE A 90 7.40 -11.80 17.62
N ALA A 91 7.43 -12.21 16.36
CA ALA A 91 7.81 -13.57 16.01
C ALA A 91 9.28 -13.85 16.30
N ALA A 92 9.63 -15.13 16.42
CA ALA A 92 10.97 -15.64 16.76
C ALA A 92 11.42 -16.72 15.76
N GLU A 93 11.19 -16.49 14.46
CA GLU A 93 11.62 -17.41 13.43
C GLU A 93 13.08 -17.22 13.06
N PRO A 94 13.78 -18.26 12.63
CA PRO A 94 15.13 -18.13 12.09
C PRO A 94 15.17 -17.25 10.85
N PHE A 95 16.27 -16.51 10.66
CA PHE A 95 16.52 -15.73 9.45
C PHE A 95 16.62 -16.60 8.19
N PHE A 96 16.45 -15.99 7.01
CA PHE A 96 16.55 -16.62 5.69
C PHE A 96 15.50 -17.71 5.46
N LEU A 97 14.30 -17.57 6.01
CA LEU A 97 13.20 -18.55 5.92
C LEU A 97 13.57 -19.95 6.45
N ARG A 98 14.64 -20.08 7.24
CA ARG A 98 15.06 -21.37 7.81
C ARG A 98 13.95 -21.90 8.72
N GLY A 99 13.64 -23.19 8.58
CA GLY A 99 12.56 -23.83 9.35
C GLY A 99 11.15 -23.62 8.76
N LEU A 100 11.02 -22.90 7.66
CA LEU A 100 9.83 -22.89 6.84
C LEU A 100 9.94 -23.98 5.78
N ALA A 101 9.03 -24.97 5.80
CA ALA A 101 8.91 -25.92 4.71
C ALA A 101 8.41 -25.20 3.46
N LEU A 102 9.17 -25.28 2.36
CA LEU A 102 8.78 -24.66 1.09
C LEU A 102 7.89 -25.65 0.31
N ASP A 103 6.70 -25.86 0.85
CA ASP A 103 5.64 -26.70 0.32
C ASP A 103 4.36 -25.88 0.05
N SER A 104 3.24 -26.54 -0.15
CA SER A 104 1.94 -25.85 -0.32
C SER A 104 1.22 -25.57 1.01
N SER A 105 1.92 -25.67 2.15
CA SER A 105 1.31 -25.41 3.46
C SER A 105 0.82 -23.96 3.58
N PRO A 106 -0.18 -23.68 4.42
CA PRO A 106 -0.67 -22.32 4.64
C PRO A 106 0.43 -21.35 5.08
N ALA A 107 1.43 -21.81 5.84
CA ALA A 107 2.55 -20.96 6.27
C ALA A 107 3.46 -20.59 5.10
N ALA A 108 3.78 -21.52 4.20
CA ALA A 108 4.60 -21.25 3.01
C ALA A 108 3.85 -20.33 2.03
N LEU A 109 2.56 -20.59 1.78
CA LEU A 109 1.71 -19.73 0.96
C LEU A 109 1.57 -18.32 1.56
N ALA A 110 1.45 -18.23 2.88
CA ALA A 110 1.42 -16.94 3.57
C ALA A 110 2.76 -16.19 3.42
N ALA A 111 3.90 -16.84 3.60
CA ALA A 111 5.20 -16.22 3.40
C ALA A 111 5.34 -15.68 1.96
N TRP A 112 4.91 -16.44 0.97
CA TRP A 112 4.93 -16.02 -0.43
C TRP A 112 3.99 -14.84 -0.71
N LEU A 113 2.75 -14.89 -0.20
CA LEU A 113 1.82 -13.76 -0.28
C LEU A 113 2.42 -12.50 0.36
N GLN A 114 3.06 -12.64 1.51
CA GLN A 114 3.62 -11.52 2.25
C GLN A 114 4.84 -10.88 1.55
N MET A 115 5.64 -11.66 0.80
CA MET A 115 6.69 -11.09 -0.06
C MET A 115 6.14 -10.07 -1.06
N PHE A 116 5.01 -10.38 -1.71
CA PHE A 116 4.36 -9.43 -2.62
C PHE A 116 3.59 -8.33 -1.89
N SER A 117 3.03 -8.63 -0.73
CA SER A 117 2.33 -7.64 0.09
C SER A 117 3.27 -6.54 0.59
N VAL A 118 4.45 -6.90 1.08
CA VAL A 118 5.46 -5.91 1.51
C VAL A 118 6.04 -5.14 0.32
N ALA A 119 6.22 -5.80 -0.84
CA ALA A 119 6.64 -5.13 -2.07
C ALA A 119 5.59 -4.11 -2.54
N LEU A 120 4.31 -4.45 -2.45
CA LEU A 120 3.22 -3.53 -2.75
C LEU A 120 3.23 -2.34 -1.77
N ALA A 121 3.36 -2.59 -0.46
CA ALA A 121 3.48 -1.53 0.55
C ALA A 121 4.67 -0.60 0.29
N ALA A 122 5.80 -1.14 -0.19
CA ALA A 122 7.00 -0.38 -0.55
C ALA A 122 6.85 0.44 -1.85
N THR A 123 5.98 0.01 -2.77
CA THR A 123 5.70 0.73 -4.03
C THR A 123 4.84 1.98 -3.79
N ILE A 124 3.97 1.98 -2.79
CA ILE A 124 3.05 3.08 -2.48
C ILE A 124 3.77 4.42 -2.24
N PRO A 125 4.83 4.52 -1.42
CA PRO A 125 5.52 5.78 -1.16
C PRO A 125 6.16 6.42 -2.39
N LEU A 126 6.46 5.64 -3.44
CA LEU A 126 7.05 6.15 -4.68
C LEU A 126 6.17 7.18 -5.36
N GLY A 127 4.84 7.04 -5.26
CA GLY A 127 3.90 8.02 -5.81
C GLY A 127 3.99 9.37 -5.12
N ALA A 128 4.11 9.39 -3.79
CA ALA A 128 4.29 10.62 -3.02
C ALA A 128 5.69 11.22 -3.20
N GLY A 129 6.74 10.39 -3.34
CA GLY A 129 8.11 10.79 -3.60
C GLY A 129 8.43 11.13 -5.07
N SER A 130 7.47 10.96 -5.97
CA SER A 130 7.66 11.10 -7.41
C SER A 130 8.40 12.39 -7.78
N GLU A 131 9.28 12.29 -8.80
CA GLU A 131 10.07 13.36 -9.40
C GLU A 131 11.16 14.00 -8.52
N ARG A 132 11.30 13.57 -7.24
CA ARG A 132 12.29 14.16 -6.32
C ARG A 132 12.97 13.20 -5.35
N TRP A 133 12.53 11.95 -5.30
CA TRP A 133 13.11 10.92 -4.44
C TRP A 133 14.17 10.12 -5.18
N ARG A 134 15.39 10.06 -4.66
CA ARG A 134 16.51 9.30 -5.24
C ARG A 134 16.21 7.81 -5.25
N LEU A 135 16.56 7.12 -6.32
CA LEU A 135 16.38 5.67 -6.45
C LEU A 135 17.06 4.89 -5.31
N GLY A 136 18.34 5.18 -5.03
CA GLY A 136 19.05 4.51 -3.94
C GLY A 136 18.44 4.76 -2.56
N ALA A 137 17.91 5.96 -2.32
CA ALA A 137 17.24 6.31 -1.06
C ALA A 137 15.88 5.60 -0.92
N SER A 138 15.12 5.47 -2.00
CA SER A 138 13.88 4.69 -2.00
C SER A 138 14.13 3.22 -1.71
N CYS A 139 15.22 2.64 -2.25
CA CYS A 139 15.67 1.28 -1.92
C CYS A 139 16.06 1.14 -0.43
N ALA A 140 16.79 2.10 0.12
CA ALA A 140 17.18 2.08 1.54
C ALA A 140 15.97 2.22 2.48
N SER A 141 15.04 3.13 2.16
CA SER A 141 13.75 3.25 2.88
C SER A 141 12.93 1.96 2.81
N THR A 142 12.91 1.31 1.64
CA THR A 142 12.26 0.02 1.45
C THR A 142 12.88 -1.08 2.30
N ALA A 143 14.21 -1.10 2.45
CA ALA A 143 14.88 -2.07 3.33
C ALA A 143 14.44 -1.91 4.79
N ILE A 144 14.27 -0.68 5.27
CA ILE A 144 13.74 -0.38 6.60
C ILE A 144 12.28 -0.86 6.72
N LEU A 145 11.44 -0.54 5.72
CA LEU A 145 10.05 -0.95 5.71
C LEU A 145 9.91 -2.47 5.74
N ALA A 146 10.60 -3.17 4.84
CA ALA A 146 10.49 -4.61 4.65
C ALA A 146 11.19 -5.43 5.75
N GLY A 147 12.25 -4.86 6.35
CA GLY A 147 13.00 -5.51 7.43
C GLY A 147 12.43 -5.29 8.82
N TRP A 148 11.62 -4.24 9.02
CA TRP A 148 11.18 -3.89 10.36
C TRP A 148 9.73 -3.43 10.45
N THR A 149 9.39 -2.26 9.89
CA THR A 149 8.09 -1.61 10.16
C THR A 149 6.91 -2.45 9.72
N TYR A 150 6.95 -2.96 8.49
CA TYR A 150 5.90 -3.80 7.93
C TYR A 150 5.79 -5.15 8.66
N PRO A 151 6.87 -5.94 8.82
CA PRO A 151 6.78 -7.24 9.46
C PRO A 151 6.26 -7.18 10.90
N LEU A 152 6.64 -6.16 11.65
CA LEU A 152 6.20 -5.98 13.03
C LEU A 152 4.68 -5.74 13.11
N PHE A 153 4.16 -4.80 12.32
CA PHE A 153 2.72 -4.54 12.28
C PHE A 153 1.95 -5.74 11.72
N ALA A 154 2.46 -6.38 10.68
CA ALA A 154 1.87 -7.57 10.08
C ALA A 154 1.84 -8.76 11.06
N HIS A 155 2.85 -8.90 11.92
CA HIS A 155 2.83 -9.87 13.02
C HIS A 155 1.68 -9.60 14.00
N TRP A 156 1.50 -8.35 14.38
CA TRP A 156 0.42 -7.97 15.30
C TRP A 156 -0.96 -8.27 14.75
N VAL A 157 -1.14 -8.16 13.44
CA VAL A 157 -2.43 -8.38 12.76
C VAL A 157 -2.59 -9.84 12.32
N TRP A 158 -1.58 -10.42 11.68
CA TRP A 158 -1.68 -11.70 10.98
C TRP A 158 -0.81 -12.82 11.57
N GLY A 159 0.24 -12.49 12.30
CA GLY A 159 1.14 -13.45 12.96
C GLY A 159 0.61 -14.02 14.29
N GLY A 160 -0.62 -13.70 14.66
CA GLY A 160 -1.19 -14.07 15.98
C GLY A 160 -0.80 -13.09 17.09
N GLY A 161 -0.30 -11.90 16.76
CA GLY A 161 0.13 -10.87 17.68
C GLY A 161 -1.03 -10.20 18.43
N TRP A 162 -0.68 -9.20 19.25
CA TRP A 162 -1.59 -8.60 20.23
C TRP A 162 -2.81 -7.91 19.62
N LEU A 163 -2.72 -7.33 18.41
CA LEU A 163 -3.89 -6.73 17.73
C LEU A 163 -4.89 -7.81 17.30
N ALA A 164 -4.41 -8.94 16.75
CA ALA A 164 -5.27 -10.08 16.46
C ALA A 164 -5.93 -10.65 17.72
N GLN A 165 -5.22 -10.64 18.86
CA GLN A 165 -5.75 -11.04 20.15
C GLN A 165 -6.81 -10.07 20.71
N LEU A 166 -6.77 -8.78 20.31
CA LEU A 166 -7.83 -7.80 20.56
C LEU A 166 -9.02 -7.93 19.59
N GLY A 167 -8.88 -8.74 18.53
CA GLY A 167 -9.94 -8.96 17.57
C GLY A 167 -9.84 -8.11 16.31
N LEU A 168 -8.69 -7.49 16.02
CA LEU A 168 -8.46 -6.83 14.75
C LEU A 168 -8.59 -7.84 13.61
N LEU A 169 -9.31 -7.44 12.56
CA LEU A 169 -9.50 -8.19 11.33
C LEU A 169 -9.09 -7.33 10.13
N ASP A 170 -8.37 -7.92 9.20
CA ASP A 170 -7.91 -7.26 7.97
C ASP A 170 -7.64 -8.32 6.89
N ALA A 171 -8.68 -8.73 6.12
CA ALA A 171 -8.58 -9.86 5.21
C ALA A 171 -7.59 -9.64 4.06
N GLY A 172 -7.63 -8.49 3.43
CA GLY A 172 -6.83 -8.14 2.26
C GLY A 172 -5.83 -7.00 2.48
N GLY A 173 -5.59 -6.61 3.73
CA GLY A 173 -4.51 -5.69 4.07
C GLY A 173 -4.82 -4.21 3.90
N ALA A 174 -6.06 -3.76 4.09
CA ALA A 174 -6.36 -2.32 4.08
C ALA A 174 -5.53 -1.54 5.10
N GLY A 175 -5.36 -2.07 6.31
CA GLY A 175 -4.45 -1.54 7.32
C GLY A 175 -3.02 -1.96 7.07
N THR A 176 -2.81 -3.27 6.98
CA THR A 176 -1.49 -3.90 7.05
C THR A 176 -0.62 -3.62 5.83
N VAL A 177 -1.20 -3.54 4.63
CA VAL A 177 -0.48 -3.22 3.40
C VAL A 177 -0.67 -1.75 3.04
N GLN A 178 -1.94 -1.34 2.92
CA GLN A 178 -2.27 -0.06 2.31
C GLN A 178 -1.99 1.12 3.26
N ALA A 179 -2.52 1.08 4.50
CA ALA A 179 -2.27 2.18 5.43
C ALA A 179 -0.80 2.25 5.87
N VAL A 180 -0.11 1.11 6.05
CA VAL A 180 1.35 1.12 6.33
C VAL A 180 2.11 1.79 5.19
N GLY A 181 1.85 1.43 3.92
CA GLY A 181 2.45 2.07 2.75
C GLY A 181 2.06 3.54 2.62
N GLY A 182 0.78 3.89 2.82
CA GLY A 182 0.27 5.25 2.74
C GLY A 182 0.80 6.19 3.84
N LEU A 183 0.98 5.70 5.07
CA LEU A 183 1.61 6.45 6.16
C LEU A 183 3.12 6.60 5.94
N THR A 184 3.76 5.60 5.33
CA THR A 184 5.14 5.73 4.84
C THR A 184 5.24 6.80 3.76
N ALA A 185 4.28 6.86 2.82
CA ALA A 185 4.20 7.90 1.81
C ALA A 185 4.09 9.31 2.44
N LEU A 186 3.28 9.47 3.49
CA LEU A 186 3.15 10.72 4.23
C LEU A 186 4.47 11.11 4.91
N ALA A 187 5.13 10.17 5.58
CA ALA A 187 6.44 10.40 6.22
C ALA A 187 7.50 10.83 5.19
N ILE A 188 7.56 10.18 4.04
CA ILE A 188 8.48 10.53 2.95
C ILE A 188 8.13 11.90 2.35
N ALA A 189 6.85 12.21 2.12
CA ALA A 189 6.44 13.53 1.62
C ALA A 189 6.87 14.66 2.56
N TRP A 190 6.78 14.49 3.87
CA TRP A 190 7.26 15.46 4.86
C TRP A 190 8.78 15.64 4.85
N ILE A 191 9.53 14.53 4.70
CA ILE A 191 11.01 14.57 4.67
C ILE A 191 11.52 15.19 3.38
N LEU A 192 10.93 14.84 2.25
CA LEU A 192 11.34 15.39 0.94
C LEU A 192 10.91 16.85 0.74
N GLY A 193 9.78 17.24 1.33
CA GLY A 193 9.13 18.51 1.02
C GLY A 193 8.47 18.53 -0.36
N PRO A 194 7.81 19.63 -0.75
CA PRO A 194 7.13 19.75 -2.03
C PRO A 194 8.11 19.89 -3.20
N ARG A 195 7.63 19.53 -4.42
CA ARG A 195 8.37 19.80 -5.67
C ARG A 195 8.61 21.28 -5.86
N GLN A 196 9.69 21.61 -6.57
CA GLN A 196 10.04 23.01 -6.86
C GLN A 196 8.89 23.69 -7.63
N GLY A 197 8.49 24.88 -7.15
CA GLY A 197 7.41 25.64 -7.74
C GLY A 197 6.01 25.07 -7.53
N LYS A 198 5.86 24.02 -6.69
CA LYS A 198 4.53 23.46 -6.40
C LYS A 198 3.62 24.46 -5.68
N TYR A 199 4.18 25.30 -4.82
CA TYR A 199 3.44 26.34 -4.11
C TYR A 199 4.02 27.71 -4.43
N ASP A 200 3.14 28.69 -4.66
CA ASP A 200 3.55 30.09 -4.83
C ASP A 200 3.89 30.75 -3.48
N SER A 201 4.25 32.03 -3.51
CA SER A 201 4.57 32.81 -2.30
C SER A 201 3.38 32.94 -1.32
N GLY A 202 2.15 32.83 -1.81
CA GLY A 202 0.92 32.80 -1.01
C GLY A 202 0.58 31.41 -0.49
N GLY A 203 1.31 30.38 -0.94
CA GLY A 203 1.10 28.99 -0.58
C GLY A 203 -0.03 28.32 -1.37
N MET A 204 -0.45 28.91 -2.48
CA MET A 204 -1.42 28.29 -3.39
C MET A 204 -0.74 27.22 -4.25
N PRO A 205 -1.36 26.03 -4.41
CA PRO A 205 -0.78 24.97 -5.19
C PRO A 205 -0.87 25.24 -6.68
N ALA A 206 0.25 25.08 -7.40
CA ALA A 206 0.28 25.04 -8.85
C ALA A 206 -0.15 23.66 -9.35
N ALA A 207 -0.89 23.61 -10.45
CA ALA A 207 -1.27 22.36 -11.10
C ALA A 207 -0.08 21.77 -11.87
N TYR A 208 0.29 20.54 -11.54
CA TYR A 208 1.25 19.73 -12.30
C TYR A 208 0.53 18.51 -12.88
N PRO A 209 -0.08 18.64 -14.08
CA PRO A 209 -0.81 17.55 -14.68
C PRO A 209 0.13 16.38 -15.01
N GLY A 210 -0.38 15.16 -14.83
CA GLY A 210 0.29 13.96 -15.29
C GLY A 210 0.46 13.94 -16.81
N HIS A 211 1.52 13.28 -17.29
CA HIS A 211 1.84 13.31 -18.72
C HIS A 211 0.99 12.34 -19.56
N ASN A 212 0.38 11.32 -18.94
CA ASN A 212 -0.31 10.29 -19.70
C ASN A 212 -1.52 9.68 -18.94
N ALA A 213 -2.70 10.26 -19.17
CA ALA A 213 -3.94 9.77 -18.58
C ALA A 213 -4.32 8.36 -19.07
N VAL A 214 -3.91 7.94 -20.27
CA VAL A 214 -4.22 6.59 -20.79
C VAL A 214 -3.51 5.51 -19.97
N LEU A 215 -2.22 5.72 -19.64
CA LEU A 215 -1.49 4.82 -18.73
C LEU A 215 -2.14 4.74 -17.36
N VAL A 216 -2.57 5.88 -16.81
CA VAL A 216 -3.25 5.96 -15.50
C VAL A 216 -4.54 5.14 -15.50
N LEU A 217 -5.37 5.28 -16.53
CA LEU A 217 -6.65 4.56 -16.64
C LEU A 217 -6.45 3.07 -16.94
N PHE A 218 -5.46 2.71 -17.78
CA PHE A 218 -5.12 1.31 -18.03
C PHE A 218 -4.61 0.62 -16.75
N ALA A 219 -3.85 1.32 -15.93
CA ALA A 219 -3.36 0.84 -14.65
C ALA A 219 -4.48 0.38 -13.70
N CYS A 220 -5.68 0.98 -13.79
CA CYS A 220 -6.84 0.58 -13.00
C CYS A 220 -7.25 -0.89 -13.23
N PHE A 221 -7.13 -1.41 -14.45
CA PHE A 221 -7.42 -2.81 -14.75
C PHE A 221 -6.37 -3.75 -14.13
N LEU A 222 -5.09 -3.38 -14.19
CA LEU A 222 -4.02 -4.17 -13.57
C LEU A 222 -4.14 -4.18 -12.04
N THR A 223 -4.41 -3.01 -11.44
CA THR A 223 -4.66 -2.95 -9.99
C THR A 223 -5.83 -3.83 -9.60
N TRP A 224 -6.94 -3.80 -10.32
CA TRP A 224 -8.10 -4.63 -10.04
C TRP A 224 -7.79 -6.13 -10.04
N LEU A 225 -7.11 -6.63 -11.07
CA LEU A 225 -6.71 -8.04 -11.14
C LEU A 225 -5.78 -8.42 -9.99
N GLY A 226 -4.79 -7.57 -9.70
CA GLY A 226 -3.88 -7.79 -8.57
C GLY A 226 -4.57 -7.76 -7.21
N TRP A 227 -5.59 -6.89 -7.03
CA TRP A 227 -6.39 -6.84 -5.81
C TRP A 227 -7.31 -8.03 -5.62
N ILE A 228 -7.85 -8.60 -6.70
CA ILE A 228 -8.57 -9.89 -6.62
C ILE A 228 -7.63 -10.98 -6.08
N GLY A 229 -6.38 -11.02 -6.57
CA GLY A 229 -5.35 -11.92 -6.06
C GLY A 229 -5.05 -11.70 -4.58
N LEU A 230 -4.74 -10.45 -4.20
CA LEU A 230 -4.40 -10.07 -2.82
C LEU A 230 -5.54 -10.38 -1.84
N ASN A 231 -6.76 -9.90 -2.13
CA ASN A 231 -7.93 -10.10 -1.28
C ASN A 231 -8.35 -11.57 -1.22
N GLY A 232 -8.25 -12.29 -2.35
CA GLY A 232 -8.59 -13.71 -2.42
C GLY A 232 -7.62 -14.57 -1.61
N ALA A 233 -6.32 -14.46 -1.84
CA ALA A 233 -5.31 -15.19 -1.08
C ALA A 233 -5.31 -14.79 0.40
N GLY A 234 -5.40 -13.48 0.69
CA GLY A 234 -5.50 -12.97 2.05
C GLY A 234 -6.72 -13.52 2.80
N SER A 235 -7.87 -13.58 2.14
CA SER A 235 -9.08 -14.15 2.75
C SER A 235 -8.96 -15.63 3.07
N LEU A 236 -8.28 -16.42 2.23
CA LEU A 236 -8.04 -17.84 2.48
C LEU A 236 -7.07 -18.08 3.64
N LEU A 237 -6.00 -17.26 3.73
CA LEU A 237 -4.90 -17.48 4.66
C LEU A 237 -5.05 -16.71 5.98
N LEU A 238 -5.65 -15.53 5.95
CA LEU A 238 -5.53 -14.54 7.03
C LEU A 238 -6.88 -14.15 7.65
N ALA A 239 -8.02 -14.56 7.05
CA ALA A 239 -9.36 -14.23 7.56
C ALA A 239 -9.85 -15.12 8.72
N GLY A 240 -8.99 -15.95 9.29
CA GLY A 240 -9.28 -16.73 10.50
C GLY A 240 -10.16 -17.96 10.28
N GLY A 241 -10.02 -18.64 9.14
CA GLY A 241 -10.56 -20.00 8.93
C GLY A 241 -12.05 -20.06 8.55
N ALA A 242 -12.77 -18.96 8.44
CA ALA A 242 -14.05 -18.95 7.74
C ALA A 242 -13.72 -19.12 6.26
N ALA A 243 -14.18 -20.21 5.64
CA ALA A 243 -14.05 -20.41 4.19
C ALA A 243 -14.75 -19.27 3.46
N ALA A 244 -14.01 -18.18 3.26
CA ALA A 244 -14.51 -17.04 2.52
C ALA A 244 -14.76 -17.54 1.09
N SER A 245 -15.98 -17.41 0.62
CA SER A 245 -16.27 -17.65 -0.77
C SER A 245 -15.44 -16.69 -1.61
N ILE A 246 -14.51 -17.20 -2.40
CA ILE A 246 -13.68 -16.37 -3.32
C ILE A 246 -14.58 -15.57 -4.25
N THR A 247 -15.72 -16.12 -4.65
CA THR A 247 -16.74 -15.40 -5.41
C THR A 247 -17.23 -14.15 -4.68
N ARG A 248 -17.53 -14.25 -3.37
CA ARG A 248 -17.91 -13.09 -2.56
C ARG A 248 -16.80 -12.05 -2.50
N VAL A 249 -15.57 -12.49 -2.26
CA VAL A 249 -14.39 -11.61 -2.19
C VAL A 249 -14.20 -10.86 -3.51
N ALA A 250 -14.26 -11.57 -4.66
CA ALA A 250 -14.11 -10.98 -5.99
C ALA A 250 -15.24 -9.98 -6.31
N ILE A 251 -16.49 -10.34 -6.00
CA ILE A 251 -17.66 -9.45 -6.17
C ILE A 251 -17.49 -8.19 -5.32
N ASN A 252 -17.20 -8.32 -4.03
CA ASN A 252 -17.06 -7.20 -3.11
C ASN A 252 -15.90 -6.27 -3.49
N THR A 253 -14.76 -6.85 -3.88
CA THR A 253 -13.59 -6.10 -4.39
C THR A 253 -13.97 -5.28 -5.63
N THR A 254 -14.67 -5.89 -6.58
CA THR A 254 -15.10 -5.25 -7.82
C THR A 254 -16.13 -4.15 -7.57
N LEU A 255 -17.15 -4.40 -6.74
CA LEU A 255 -18.19 -3.43 -6.43
C LEU A 255 -17.64 -2.21 -5.68
N SER A 256 -16.69 -2.43 -4.77
CA SER A 256 -16.05 -1.35 -4.04
C SER A 256 -15.26 -0.42 -4.98
N ALA A 257 -14.49 -0.98 -5.92
CA ALA A 257 -13.79 -0.21 -6.95
C ALA A 257 -14.75 0.56 -7.86
N ALA A 258 -15.77 -0.12 -8.38
CA ALA A 258 -16.76 0.47 -9.28
C ALA A 258 -17.53 1.63 -8.63
N ALA A 259 -17.97 1.46 -7.38
CA ALA A 259 -18.64 2.51 -6.65
C ALA A 259 -17.71 3.69 -6.33
N GLY A 260 -16.42 3.41 -6.04
CA GLY A 260 -15.39 4.41 -5.79
C GLY A 260 -15.17 5.32 -7.01
N VAL A 261 -14.97 4.75 -8.19
CA VAL A 261 -14.76 5.55 -9.40
C VAL A 261 -16.02 6.34 -9.78
N LEU A 262 -17.21 5.74 -9.66
CA LEU A 262 -18.46 6.42 -10.02
C LEU A 262 -18.80 7.59 -9.09
N SER A 263 -18.55 7.45 -7.79
CA SER A 263 -18.72 8.54 -6.81
C SER A 263 -17.79 9.71 -7.11
N VAL A 264 -16.52 9.45 -7.48
CA VAL A 264 -15.57 10.49 -7.87
C VAL A 264 -15.97 11.14 -9.20
N ALA A 265 -16.37 10.36 -10.19
CA ALA A 265 -16.82 10.88 -11.47
C ALA A 265 -18.03 11.83 -11.31
N ALA A 266 -18.99 11.44 -10.46
CA ALA A 266 -20.15 12.28 -10.13
C ALA A 266 -19.72 13.54 -9.37
N LEU A 267 -18.88 13.41 -8.33
CA LEU A 267 -18.41 14.52 -7.51
C LEU A 267 -17.63 15.55 -8.36
N THR A 268 -16.66 15.08 -9.17
CA THR A 268 -15.84 15.97 -10.01
C THR A 268 -16.65 16.60 -11.14
N ARG A 269 -17.62 15.89 -11.72
CA ARG A 269 -18.56 16.48 -12.67
C ARG A 269 -19.37 17.61 -12.07
N VAL A 270 -19.88 17.45 -10.85
CA VAL A 270 -20.63 18.50 -10.15
C VAL A 270 -19.74 19.70 -9.82
N ARG A 271 -18.51 19.47 -9.36
CA ARG A 271 -17.60 20.53 -8.91
C ARG A 271 -16.87 21.25 -10.05
N PHE A 272 -16.48 20.51 -11.10
CA PHE A 272 -15.61 21.01 -12.18
C PHE A 272 -16.28 20.99 -13.56
N GLY A 273 -17.56 20.59 -13.64
CA GLY A 273 -18.32 20.50 -14.89
C GLY A 273 -17.99 19.27 -15.75
N ARG A 274 -16.97 18.49 -15.40
CA ARG A 274 -16.52 17.27 -16.10
C ARG A 274 -15.84 16.30 -15.13
N PRO A 275 -15.87 14.98 -15.41
CA PRO A 275 -15.08 14.02 -14.63
C PRO A 275 -13.58 14.29 -14.76
N ASP A 276 -12.84 14.14 -13.64
CA ASP A 276 -11.39 14.20 -13.63
C ASP A 276 -10.81 12.79 -13.70
N ALA A 277 -10.01 12.49 -14.73
CA ALA A 277 -9.48 11.15 -15.00
C ALA A 277 -8.53 10.67 -13.89
N SER A 278 -7.69 11.55 -13.36
CA SER A 278 -6.71 11.22 -12.32
C SER A 278 -7.40 10.91 -10.99
N LEU A 279 -8.35 11.76 -10.59
CA LEU A 279 -9.15 11.53 -9.39
C LEU A 279 -10.04 10.30 -9.54
N CYS A 280 -10.60 10.04 -10.73
CA CYS A 280 -11.37 8.83 -11.01
C CYS A 280 -10.51 7.56 -10.83
N ALA A 281 -9.27 7.56 -11.29
CA ALA A 281 -8.32 6.45 -11.08
C ALA A 281 -8.00 6.28 -9.58
N ASN A 282 -7.81 7.37 -8.85
CA ASN A 282 -7.64 7.34 -7.39
C ASN A 282 -8.90 6.82 -6.69
N GLY A 283 -10.10 7.16 -7.17
CA GLY A 283 -11.37 6.63 -6.67
C GLY A 283 -11.52 5.12 -6.89
N TRP A 284 -11.12 4.63 -8.07
CA TRP A 284 -11.08 3.19 -8.37
C TRP A 284 -10.16 2.44 -7.40
N THR A 285 -8.90 2.89 -7.31
CA THR A 285 -7.90 2.27 -6.44
C THR A 285 -8.27 2.40 -4.96
N GLY A 286 -8.81 3.54 -4.56
CA GLY A 286 -9.27 3.77 -3.20
C GLY A 286 -10.45 2.90 -2.80
N GLY A 287 -11.36 2.60 -3.73
CA GLY A 287 -12.40 1.61 -3.54
C GLY A 287 -11.82 0.21 -3.31
N LEU A 288 -10.80 -0.21 -4.10
CA LEU A 288 -10.07 -1.45 -3.88
C LEU A 288 -9.44 -1.51 -2.49
N VAL A 289 -8.74 -0.44 -2.10
CA VAL A 289 -8.08 -0.30 -0.79
C VAL A 289 -9.08 -0.41 0.35
N ALA A 290 -10.12 0.39 0.34
CA ALA A 290 -11.10 0.44 1.42
C ALA A 290 -11.92 -0.86 1.55
N GLY A 291 -12.22 -1.51 0.42
CA GLY A 291 -12.92 -2.80 0.41
C GLY A 291 -12.09 -3.95 0.97
N SER A 292 -10.77 -3.86 0.99
CA SER A 292 -9.87 -4.98 1.28
C SER A 292 -10.04 -5.57 2.70
N ALA A 293 -10.19 -4.73 3.73
CA ALA A 293 -10.30 -5.25 5.10
C ALA A 293 -11.50 -6.18 5.28
N ALA A 294 -12.64 -5.81 4.69
CA ALA A 294 -13.94 -6.43 4.97
C ALA A 294 -14.44 -7.39 3.88
N CYS A 295 -13.74 -7.52 2.74
CA CYS A 295 -14.21 -8.19 1.53
C CYS A 295 -14.76 -9.62 1.76
N ALA A 296 -14.24 -10.33 2.75
CA ALA A 296 -14.63 -11.71 3.06
C ALA A 296 -15.98 -11.81 3.79
N TRP A 297 -16.43 -10.76 4.47
CA TRP A 297 -17.55 -10.84 5.43
C TRP A 297 -18.77 -10.02 5.06
N ILE A 298 -18.60 -8.91 4.32
CA ILE A 298 -19.69 -7.97 4.04
C ILE A 298 -20.62 -8.44 2.91
N ALA A 299 -21.84 -7.89 2.92
CA ALA A 299 -22.77 -8.02 1.81
C ALA A 299 -22.33 -7.14 0.61
N PRO A 300 -22.69 -7.50 -0.63
CA PRO A 300 -22.33 -6.72 -1.83
C PRO A 300 -22.76 -5.25 -1.78
N ALA A 301 -23.94 -4.96 -1.23
CA ALA A 301 -24.42 -3.58 -1.07
C ALA A 301 -23.50 -2.77 -0.12
N ALA A 302 -23.00 -3.37 0.96
CA ALA A 302 -22.07 -2.73 1.87
C ALA A 302 -20.72 -2.44 1.16
N ALA A 303 -20.22 -3.35 0.32
CA ALA A 303 -19.01 -3.14 -0.45
C ALA A 303 -19.14 -1.92 -1.38
N ALA A 304 -20.27 -1.77 -2.06
CA ALA A 304 -20.54 -0.59 -2.88
C ALA A 304 -20.58 0.71 -2.06
N VAL A 305 -21.22 0.71 -0.89
CA VAL A 305 -21.25 1.86 0.02
C VAL A 305 -19.85 2.23 0.51
N ILE A 306 -19.06 1.24 0.93
CA ILE A 306 -17.68 1.46 1.40
C ILE A 306 -16.84 2.11 0.30
N GLY A 307 -16.94 1.61 -0.93
CA GLY A 307 -16.23 2.16 -2.09
C GLY A 307 -16.68 3.57 -2.45
N ALA A 308 -17.99 3.84 -2.45
CA ALA A 308 -18.52 5.18 -2.74
C ALA A 308 -18.04 6.22 -1.72
N ILE A 309 -18.07 5.89 -0.43
CA ILE A 309 -17.53 6.75 0.64
C ILE A 309 -16.02 6.95 0.46
N ALA A 310 -15.27 5.89 0.13
CA ALA A 310 -13.83 5.98 -0.12
C ALA A 310 -13.52 6.96 -1.25
N GLY A 311 -14.25 6.92 -2.37
CA GLY A 311 -14.03 7.85 -3.49
C GLY A 311 -14.20 9.31 -3.09
N VAL A 312 -15.26 9.63 -2.34
CA VAL A 312 -15.49 10.99 -1.81
C VAL A 312 -14.40 11.39 -0.82
N LEU A 313 -14.11 10.53 0.15
CA LEU A 313 -13.09 10.78 1.18
C LEU A 313 -11.72 11.07 0.55
N ILE A 314 -11.30 10.26 -0.42
CA ILE A 314 -10.00 10.39 -1.09
C ILE A 314 -9.93 11.71 -1.86
N THR A 315 -10.98 12.05 -2.64
CA THR A 315 -11.02 13.33 -3.37
C THR A 315 -10.89 14.52 -2.43
N CYS A 316 -11.64 14.53 -1.34
CA CYS A 316 -11.55 15.58 -0.32
C CYS A 316 -10.18 15.59 0.38
N SER A 317 -9.61 14.42 0.65
CA SER A 317 -8.28 14.28 1.28
C SER A 317 -7.17 14.82 0.38
N VAL A 318 -7.18 14.53 -0.93
CA VAL A 318 -6.22 15.08 -1.90
C VAL A 318 -6.23 16.60 -1.88
N GLU A 319 -7.42 17.21 -1.97
CA GLU A 319 -7.56 18.67 -1.92
C GLU A 319 -7.08 19.26 -0.58
N TRP A 320 -7.43 18.59 0.52
CA TRP A 320 -7.12 19.08 1.86
C TRP A 320 -5.61 19.01 2.16
N LEU A 321 -4.94 17.93 1.77
CA LEU A 321 -3.50 17.77 1.87
C LEU A 321 -2.78 18.85 1.04
N ASP A 322 -3.22 19.07 -0.19
CA ASP A 322 -2.59 20.02 -1.10
C ASP A 322 -2.81 21.48 -0.65
N THR A 323 -4.03 21.85 -0.24
CA THR A 323 -4.37 23.25 0.03
C THR A 323 -4.12 23.69 1.49
N ARG A 324 -4.32 22.78 2.46
CA ARG A 324 -4.23 23.11 3.90
C ARG A 324 -2.91 22.70 4.53
N TRP A 325 -2.47 21.49 4.26
CA TRP A 325 -1.23 20.96 4.84
C TRP A 325 -0.01 21.21 3.96
N ARG A 326 -0.22 21.61 2.71
CA ARG A 326 0.84 21.83 1.72
C ARG A 326 1.73 20.60 1.56
N VAL A 327 1.11 19.43 1.55
CA VAL A 327 1.76 18.15 1.30
C VAL A 327 1.62 17.83 -0.18
N ASP A 328 2.73 17.84 -0.90
CA ASP A 328 2.77 17.51 -2.33
C ASP A 328 2.79 15.98 -2.51
N ASP A 329 1.66 15.43 -2.94
CA ASP A 329 1.45 14.01 -3.23
C ASP A 329 1.05 13.82 -4.69
N PRO A 330 2.02 13.72 -5.61
CA PRO A 330 1.78 13.70 -7.05
C PRO A 330 0.79 12.64 -7.54
N ALA A 331 0.80 11.46 -6.92
CA ALA A 331 -0.06 10.34 -7.30
C ALA A 331 -1.33 10.20 -6.44
N GLY A 332 -1.49 11.01 -5.39
CA GLY A 332 -2.57 10.83 -4.41
C GLY A 332 -2.37 9.61 -3.50
N SER A 333 -1.14 9.10 -3.41
CA SER A 333 -0.81 7.87 -2.69
C SER A 333 -1.18 7.92 -1.21
N ILE A 334 -1.00 9.07 -0.56
CA ILE A 334 -1.34 9.26 0.85
C ILE A 334 -2.86 9.14 1.02
N SER A 335 -3.63 9.87 0.21
CA SER A 335 -5.09 9.86 0.28
C SER A 335 -5.68 8.49 -0.06
N VAL A 336 -5.17 7.85 -1.12
CA VAL A 336 -5.66 6.54 -1.56
C VAL A 336 -5.36 5.46 -0.52
N HIS A 337 -4.12 5.39 -0.04
CA HIS A 337 -3.66 4.25 0.74
C HIS A 337 -3.74 4.50 2.26
N ALA A 338 -3.37 5.68 2.77
CA ALA A 338 -3.53 5.96 4.19
C ALA A 338 -4.99 6.24 4.55
N ALA A 339 -5.62 7.27 3.96
CA ALA A 339 -7.00 7.59 4.33
C ALA A 339 -7.97 6.47 3.90
N GLY A 340 -7.80 5.90 2.69
CA GLY A 340 -8.60 4.77 2.22
C GLY A 340 -8.41 3.51 3.06
N GLY A 341 -7.18 3.20 3.49
CA GLY A 341 -6.87 2.04 4.34
C GLY A 341 -7.43 2.17 5.76
N LEU A 342 -7.27 3.34 6.37
CA LEU A 342 -7.87 3.63 7.69
C LEU A 342 -9.41 3.57 7.63
N TRP A 343 -10.02 4.12 6.56
CA TRP A 343 -11.45 3.97 6.34
C TRP A 343 -11.86 2.51 6.20
N GLY A 344 -11.10 1.70 5.45
CA GLY A 344 -11.37 0.27 5.27
C GLY A 344 -11.41 -0.52 6.58
N LEU A 345 -10.48 -0.22 7.51
CA LEU A 345 -10.51 -0.82 8.85
C LEU A 345 -11.77 -0.41 9.65
N LEU A 346 -12.13 0.88 9.63
CA LEU A 346 -13.32 1.37 10.33
C LEU A 346 -14.61 0.84 9.70
N ALA A 347 -14.65 0.77 8.36
CA ALA A 347 -15.77 0.24 7.61
C ALA A 347 -16.06 -1.23 7.95
N LEU A 348 -15.03 -2.04 8.24
CA LEU A 348 -15.23 -3.40 8.72
C LEU A 348 -16.03 -3.43 10.03
N ALA A 349 -15.70 -2.57 10.99
CA ALA A 349 -16.42 -2.50 12.26
C ALA A 349 -17.89 -2.08 12.09
N ILE A 350 -18.19 -1.27 11.05
CA ILE A 350 -19.54 -0.78 10.77
C ILE A 350 -20.39 -1.82 10.03
N PHE A 351 -19.82 -2.48 9.02
CA PHE A 351 -20.60 -3.23 8.02
C PHE A 351 -20.46 -4.75 8.13
N ALA A 352 -19.43 -5.26 8.81
CA ALA A 352 -19.23 -6.71 8.87
C ALA A 352 -20.04 -7.36 10.00
N PRO A 353 -20.89 -8.36 9.70
CA PRO A 353 -21.61 -9.13 10.72
C PRO A 353 -20.68 -10.18 11.36
N VAL A 354 -19.63 -9.73 12.04
CA VAL A 354 -18.67 -10.64 12.68
C VAL A 354 -19.12 -10.98 14.10
N PRO A 355 -19.29 -12.27 14.43
CA PRO A 355 -19.71 -12.70 15.77
C PRO A 355 -18.53 -12.69 16.75
N ARG A 356 -17.89 -11.54 16.97
CA ARG A 356 -16.85 -11.34 17.96
C ARG A 356 -17.25 -10.23 18.96
N GLN A 357 -16.80 -10.37 20.19
CA GLN A 357 -17.28 -9.58 21.34
C GLN A 357 -17.09 -8.07 21.23
N SER A 358 -16.25 -7.56 20.34
CA SER A 358 -16.16 -6.15 20.00
C SER A 358 -15.34 -5.93 18.71
N PRO A 359 -15.95 -5.88 17.52
CA PRO A 359 -15.22 -5.55 16.30
C PRO A 359 -14.61 -4.14 16.37
N TRP A 360 -15.22 -3.22 17.11
CA TRP A 360 -14.73 -1.86 17.28
C TRP A 360 -13.41 -1.77 18.03
N LEU A 361 -13.23 -2.53 19.12
CA LEU A 361 -12.01 -2.46 19.92
C LEU A 361 -10.77 -2.81 19.09
N GLY A 362 -10.82 -3.93 18.37
CA GLY A 362 -9.72 -4.35 17.52
C GLY A 362 -9.42 -3.35 16.41
N GLN A 363 -10.45 -2.86 15.70
CA GLN A 363 -10.28 -1.93 14.60
C GLN A 363 -9.78 -0.56 15.07
N LEU A 364 -10.32 -0.01 16.17
CA LEU A 364 -9.84 1.24 16.74
C LEU A 364 -8.40 1.12 17.27
N ALA A 365 -8.06 0.00 17.92
CA ALA A 365 -6.68 -0.27 18.35
C ALA A 365 -5.73 -0.35 17.15
N GLY A 366 -6.14 -0.98 16.04
CA GLY A 366 -5.36 -1.04 14.81
C GLY A 366 -5.13 0.34 14.20
N VAL A 367 -6.19 1.15 14.08
CA VAL A 367 -6.10 2.54 13.58
C VAL A 367 -5.20 3.38 14.49
N ALA A 368 -5.39 3.30 15.82
CA ALA A 368 -4.55 4.01 16.77
C ALA A 368 -3.07 3.60 16.64
N THR A 369 -2.81 2.31 16.51
CA THR A 369 -1.43 1.79 16.33
C THR A 369 -0.80 2.28 15.03
N LEU A 370 -1.55 2.33 13.93
CA LEU A 370 -1.07 2.89 12.67
C LEU A 370 -0.66 4.36 12.82
N LEU A 371 -1.48 5.17 13.49
CA LEU A 371 -1.24 6.60 13.63
C LEU A 371 -0.20 6.94 14.71
N VAL A 372 -0.18 6.22 15.84
CA VAL A 372 0.65 6.57 17.00
C VAL A 372 1.98 5.80 17.01
N PHE A 373 2.05 4.65 16.35
CA PHE A 373 3.27 3.83 16.31
C PHE A 373 3.86 3.75 14.90
N VAL A 374 3.10 3.29 13.89
CA VAL A 374 3.65 3.05 12.54
C VAL A 374 4.10 4.35 11.89
N LEU A 375 3.28 5.40 11.90
CA LEU A 375 3.64 6.69 11.30
C LEU A 375 4.86 7.34 11.98
N PRO A 376 4.92 7.52 13.31
CA PRO A 376 6.10 8.08 13.96
C PRO A 376 7.35 7.22 13.78
N MET A 377 7.24 5.90 13.89
CA MET A 377 8.36 4.97 13.69
C MET A 377 8.93 5.13 12.27
N THR A 378 8.07 5.08 11.26
CA THR A 378 8.48 5.23 9.86
C THR A 378 9.10 6.61 9.61
N TYR A 379 8.51 7.67 10.18
CA TYR A 379 9.07 9.02 10.07
C TYR A 379 10.46 9.10 10.70
N VAL A 380 10.63 8.64 11.93
CA VAL A 380 11.92 8.71 12.64
C VAL A 380 13.00 7.91 11.92
N LEU A 381 12.69 6.69 11.48
CA LEU A 381 13.67 5.85 10.77
C LEU A 381 14.09 6.47 9.44
N ASN A 382 13.14 7.03 8.67
CA ASN A 382 13.45 7.70 7.41
C ASN A 382 14.10 9.08 7.61
N TRP A 383 13.78 9.79 8.69
CA TRP A 383 14.47 11.02 9.08
C TRP A 383 15.93 10.74 9.45
N LEU A 384 16.19 9.67 10.20
CA LEU A 384 17.56 9.20 10.49
C LEU A 384 18.29 8.81 9.20
N LEU A 385 17.64 8.03 8.32
CA LEU A 385 18.21 7.71 7.01
C LEU A 385 18.58 8.98 6.24
N ASN A 386 17.69 9.97 6.19
CA ASN A 386 17.93 11.24 5.49
C ASN A 386 19.11 12.04 6.08
N ARG A 387 19.41 11.85 7.36
CA ARG A 387 20.53 12.51 8.03
C ARG A 387 21.90 12.00 7.54
N PHE A 388 21.97 10.70 7.21
CA PHE A 388 23.20 10.06 6.75
C PHE A 388 23.25 9.89 5.23
N TYR A 389 22.11 9.77 4.60
CA TYR A 389 21.94 9.58 3.16
C TYR A 389 20.84 10.48 2.63
N PRO A 390 21.17 11.66 2.09
CA PRO A 390 20.16 12.61 1.60
C PRO A 390 19.21 11.97 0.58
N GLN A 391 17.92 12.00 0.88
CA GLN A 391 16.92 11.28 0.11
C GLN A 391 16.42 12.07 -1.10
N ARG A 392 16.40 13.41 -1.02
CA ARG A 392 15.97 14.26 -2.12
C ARG A 392 17.10 14.49 -3.11
N VAL A 393 16.78 14.50 -4.40
CA VAL A 393 17.71 14.92 -5.46
C VAL A 393 18.03 16.39 -5.35
N SER A 394 19.11 16.82 -6.04
CA SER A 394 19.46 18.25 -6.13
C SER A 394 18.38 19.04 -6.89
N ALA A 395 18.41 20.36 -6.73
CA ALA A 395 17.52 21.27 -7.46
C ALA A 395 17.65 21.09 -8.99
N ASP A 396 18.86 20.90 -9.48
CA ASP A 396 19.14 20.65 -10.90
C ASP A 396 18.59 19.30 -11.36
N GLY A 397 18.75 18.25 -10.54
CA GLY A 397 18.20 16.91 -10.83
C GLY A 397 16.69 16.95 -10.97
N GLU A 398 16.00 17.68 -10.08
CA GLU A 398 14.55 17.85 -10.18
C GLU A 398 14.14 18.70 -11.40
N ALA A 399 14.93 19.73 -11.76
CA ALA A 399 14.67 20.58 -12.91
C ALA A 399 14.85 19.85 -14.24
N HIS A 400 15.90 19.02 -14.39
CA HIS A 400 16.15 18.23 -15.60
C HIS A 400 15.29 16.97 -15.70
N GLY A 401 14.81 16.43 -14.58
CA GLY A 401 14.08 15.19 -14.49
C GLY A 401 14.97 14.00 -14.14
N LEU A 402 14.38 13.03 -13.42
CA LEU A 402 15.13 11.91 -12.86
C LEU A 402 15.64 10.92 -13.92
N ASP A 403 14.98 10.87 -15.08
CA ASP A 403 15.40 9.99 -16.17
C ASP A 403 16.80 10.34 -16.64
N LEU A 404 17.07 11.63 -16.94
CA LEU A 404 18.39 12.09 -17.34
C LEU A 404 19.36 12.13 -16.16
N TYR A 405 18.91 12.57 -15.00
CA TYR A 405 19.76 12.80 -13.85
C TYR A 405 20.28 11.50 -13.20
N GLU A 406 19.42 10.49 -13.03
CA GLU A 406 19.80 9.23 -12.37
C GLU A 406 20.04 8.08 -13.37
N LEU A 407 19.35 8.08 -14.53
CA LEU A 407 19.45 6.97 -15.49
C LEU A 407 20.29 7.32 -16.72
N GLY A 408 20.52 8.59 -17.00
CA GLY A 408 21.29 9.04 -18.15
C GLY A 408 20.54 8.92 -19.49
N ALA A 409 19.26 8.54 -19.48
CA ALA A 409 18.45 8.38 -20.70
C ALA A 409 16.99 8.69 -20.40
N GLY A 410 16.30 9.41 -21.29
CA GLY A 410 14.88 9.72 -21.17
C GLY A 410 13.99 8.56 -21.65
N ALA A 411 12.76 8.50 -21.14
CA ALA A 411 11.75 7.54 -21.57
C ALA A 411 11.30 7.74 -23.04
N TYR A 412 11.46 8.95 -23.57
CA TYR A 412 10.99 9.36 -24.89
C TYR A 412 12.12 10.03 -25.70
N PRO A 413 13.18 9.28 -26.09
CA PRO A 413 14.38 9.85 -26.69
C PRO A 413 14.12 10.52 -28.04
N GLU A 414 13.11 10.12 -28.78
CA GLU A 414 12.73 10.69 -30.08
C GLU A 414 12.11 12.09 -29.99
N PHE A 415 11.64 12.50 -28.80
CA PHE A 415 11.08 13.83 -28.56
C PHE A 415 12.08 14.79 -27.91
N VAL A 416 13.32 14.35 -27.65
CA VAL A 416 14.37 15.19 -27.09
C VAL A 416 14.87 16.13 -28.20
N THR A 417 14.62 17.43 -28.04
CA THR A 417 15.15 18.43 -28.96
C THR A 417 16.66 18.59 -28.74
N ARG A 418 17.44 18.88 -29.79
CA ARG A 418 18.92 19.02 -29.77
C ARG A 418 19.49 19.98 -28.71
N ARG A 419 18.66 20.74 -27.98
CA ARG A 419 19.09 21.62 -26.89
C ARG A 419 19.29 20.89 -25.55
N ASP A 420 18.81 19.67 -25.43
CA ASP A 420 19.02 18.82 -24.24
C ASP A 420 20.23 17.92 -24.49
N ASP A 421 21.36 18.53 -24.86
CA ASP A 421 22.57 17.82 -25.18
C ASP A 421 22.93 16.84 -24.06
N PHE A 422 22.94 15.55 -24.40
CA PHE A 422 23.65 14.51 -23.67
C PHE A 422 25.11 14.96 -23.53
N ARG A 423 25.48 15.63 -22.46
CA ARG A 423 26.89 15.80 -22.09
C ARG A 423 27.30 14.50 -21.38
N PRO A 424 28.11 13.64 -22.02
CA PRO A 424 28.71 12.53 -21.30
C PRO A 424 29.53 13.10 -20.14
N ARG A 425 29.33 12.57 -18.96
CA ARG A 425 30.16 12.84 -17.78
C ARG A 425 31.48 12.11 -17.91
#